data_b6236fba67c30d143d9a4a18027f430a
#
_entry.id   b6236fba67c30d143d9a4a18027f430a
#
_cell.length_a   1.000
_cell.length_b   1.000
_cell.length_c   1.000
_cell.angle_alpha   90.00
_cell.angle_beta   90.00
_cell.angle_gamma   90.00
#
_symmetry.space_group_name_H-M   'P 1'
#
loop_
_entity.id
_entity.type
_entity.pdbx_description
1 polymer ?
#
loop_
_entity_poly.entity_id
_entity_poly.type
_entity_poly.pdbx_seq_one_letter_code
_entity_poly.pdbx_strand_id
1 'polypeptide(L)'
;VESITLVVEHGVEGDAHAGPWHRQVSLLANESIEKMKPACPTVEPGAFGENITTEGLVVYELPVGARMYAGETLLEVTQIGKVCHDRCAIFHQAGDCVMPREGIFARVIEGGEIVPGNGIVLLKQSLIVAGVLTVSDKGSRGERDDTSGDALEEALRAFGVASVERAIVPDERDEIAAELRRWADESPVNLILTTGGTGMTTRDVTPEATLEVLERRAPGFAEAMRAGSAAKTPHAMLSRAVSGIRGKTLIINMPGSPRACREQFAMIAPALPHAVEKLLDLGGDCAMPEPPPAPEG
;
A
#
# COMPACT_ATOMS: atom_id res chain seq x y z
N VAL A 1 6.54 10.74 -29.24
CA VAL A 1 6.54 12.19 -28.90
C VAL A 1 7.82 12.53 -28.16
N GLU A 2 8.25 13.80 -28.24
CA GLU A 2 9.47 14.26 -27.55
C GLU A 2 9.20 14.52 -26.05
N SER A 3 7.99 15.02 -25.72
CA SER A 3 7.54 15.21 -24.34
C SER A 3 6.02 15.23 -24.27
N ILE A 4 5.47 15.13 -23.05
CA ILE A 4 4.07 15.38 -22.71
C ILE A 4 4.01 16.33 -21.50
N THR A 5 3.05 17.24 -21.52
CA THR A 5 2.76 18.13 -20.37
C THR A 5 1.55 17.59 -19.62
N LEU A 6 1.67 17.44 -18.30
CA LEU A 6 0.59 17.04 -17.42
C LEU A 6 0.07 18.25 -16.62
N VAL A 7 -1.25 18.39 -16.58
CA VAL A 7 -1.94 19.50 -15.89
C VAL A 7 -2.84 18.94 -14.80
N VAL A 8 -2.77 19.53 -13.60
CA VAL A 8 -3.62 19.16 -12.44
C VAL A 8 -5.10 19.29 -12.81
N GLU A 9 -5.92 18.36 -12.34
CA GLU A 9 -7.37 18.27 -12.61
C GLU A 9 -7.72 18.15 -14.11
N HIS A 10 -6.74 17.82 -14.97
CA HIS A 10 -6.93 17.74 -16.41
C HIS A 10 -6.31 16.47 -17.02
N GLY A 11 -5.03 16.20 -16.76
CA GLY A 11 -4.29 15.10 -17.37
C GLY A 11 -3.30 15.58 -18.43
N VAL A 12 -3.15 14.84 -19.52
CA VAL A 12 -2.23 15.18 -20.62
C VAL A 12 -2.80 16.33 -21.44
N GLU A 13 -2.04 17.41 -21.59
CA GLU A 13 -2.44 18.57 -22.39
C GLU A 13 -2.67 18.16 -23.86
N GLY A 14 -3.85 18.47 -24.38
CA GLY A 14 -4.24 18.13 -25.75
C GLY A 14 -4.72 16.69 -25.97
N ASP A 15 -4.79 15.85 -24.95
CA ASP A 15 -5.39 14.51 -25.06
C ASP A 15 -6.92 14.60 -25.09
N ALA A 16 -7.56 13.82 -25.97
CA ALA A 16 -9.01 13.80 -26.11
C ALA A 16 -9.74 13.25 -24.87
N HIS A 17 -9.06 12.54 -23.99
CA HIS A 17 -9.60 11.97 -22.75
C HIS A 17 -9.26 12.81 -21.52
N ALA A 18 -8.57 13.94 -21.69
CA ALA A 18 -8.24 14.84 -20.60
C ALA A 18 -9.52 15.42 -19.95
N GLY A 19 -9.47 15.64 -18.64
CA GLY A 19 -10.61 16.22 -17.90
C GLY A 19 -10.54 16.00 -16.39
N PRO A 20 -11.45 16.62 -15.63
CA PRO A 20 -11.46 16.59 -14.16
C PRO A 20 -12.09 15.29 -13.63
N TRP A 21 -11.52 14.17 -13.95
CA TRP A 21 -11.99 12.85 -13.54
C TRP A 21 -10.82 11.99 -13.05
N HIS A 22 -11.10 10.76 -12.62
CA HIS A 22 -10.08 9.90 -12.00
C HIS A 22 -9.14 9.19 -13.00
N ARG A 23 -9.42 9.23 -14.31
CA ARG A 23 -8.60 8.59 -15.36
C ARG A 23 -7.92 9.63 -16.23
N GLN A 24 -7.16 10.54 -15.63
CA GLN A 24 -6.52 11.65 -16.34
C GLN A 24 -5.32 11.21 -17.16
N VAL A 25 -4.61 10.16 -16.71
CA VAL A 25 -3.43 9.62 -17.37
C VAL A 25 -3.51 8.11 -17.34
N SER A 26 -3.26 7.46 -18.47
CA SER A 26 -3.20 6.00 -18.58
C SER A 26 -1.74 5.53 -18.67
N LEU A 27 -1.39 4.49 -17.92
CA LEU A 27 -0.06 3.89 -17.92
C LEU A 27 -0.17 2.39 -18.21
N LEU A 28 0.82 1.86 -18.94
CA LEU A 28 0.95 0.43 -19.20
C LEU A 28 2.43 0.04 -19.17
N ALA A 29 2.75 -1.08 -18.52
CA ALA A 29 4.11 -1.58 -18.50
C ALA A 29 4.51 -2.18 -19.87
N ASN A 30 5.74 -1.95 -20.32
CA ASN A 30 6.28 -2.58 -21.53
C ASN A 30 6.26 -4.12 -21.40
N GLU A 31 6.47 -4.63 -20.19
CA GLU A 31 6.37 -6.06 -19.85
C GLU A 31 4.98 -6.63 -20.15
N SER A 32 3.94 -5.82 -20.04
CA SER A 32 2.56 -6.20 -20.41
C SER A 32 2.36 -6.18 -21.93
N ILE A 33 2.98 -5.22 -22.62
CA ILE A 33 2.97 -5.14 -24.09
C ILE A 33 3.68 -6.35 -24.70
N GLU A 34 4.84 -6.74 -24.15
CA GLU A 34 5.60 -7.91 -24.59
C GLU A 34 4.80 -9.23 -24.52
N LYS A 35 3.89 -9.38 -23.55
CA LYS A 35 2.98 -10.54 -23.47
C LYS A 35 2.05 -10.67 -24.69
N MET A 36 1.79 -9.57 -25.38
CA MET A 36 0.90 -9.55 -26.57
C MET A 36 1.63 -9.85 -27.88
N LYS A 37 2.95 -9.70 -27.94
CA LYS A 37 3.76 -9.89 -29.16
C LYS A 37 3.62 -11.26 -29.81
N PRO A 38 3.49 -12.40 -29.08
CA PRO A 38 3.28 -13.68 -29.72
C PRO A 38 2.00 -13.74 -30.59
N ALA A 39 0.94 -13.02 -30.22
CA ALA A 39 -0.31 -12.96 -30.96
C ALA A 39 -0.41 -11.73 -31.89
N CYS A 40 0.28 -10.64 -31.54
CA CYS A 40 0.35 -9.39 -32.32
C CYS A 40 1.81 -8.92 -32.43
N PRO A 41 2.62 -9.48 -33.36
CA PRO A 41 4.07 -9.19 -33.44
C PRO A 41 4.41 -7.72 -33.72
N THR A 42 3.48 -6.94 -34.25
CA THR A 42 3.67 -5.53 -34.59
C THR A 42 3.21 -4.55 -33.52
N VAL A 43 2.80 -5.07 -32.34
CA VAL A 43 2.36 -4.21 -31.26
C VAL A 43 3.58 -3.50 -30.61
N GLU A 44 3.45 -2.20 -30.44
CA GLU A 44 4.48 -1.33 -29.87
C GLU A 44 3.89 -0.42 -28.80
N PRO A 45 4.71 0.25 -27.96
CA PRO A 45 4.26 1.27 -27.03
C PRO A 45 3.35 2.31 -27.69
N GLY A 46 2.25 2.66 -27.02
CA GLY A 46 1.19 3.54 -27.52
C GLY A 46 0.03 2.82 -28.22
N ALA A 47 0.20 1.55 -28.60
CA ALA A 47 -0.81 0.81 -29.36
C ALA A 47 -2.12 0.55 -28.59
N PHE A 48 -2.09 0.53 -27.25
CA PHE A 48 -3.26 0.30 -26.40
C PHE A 48 -3.95 1.60 -25.98
N GLY A 49 -3.45 2.77 -26.45
CA GLY A 49 -3.94 4.09 -26.08
C GLY A 49 -3.48 4.54 -24.71
N GLU A 50 -2.36 3.99 -24.21
CA GLU A 50 -1.71 4.46 -23.01
C GLU A 50 -0.95 5.78 -23.29
N ASN A 51 -0.98 6.68 -22.32
CA ASN A 51 -0.24 7.94 -22.38
C ASN A 51 1.25 7.74 -22.03
N ILE A 52 1.53 6.81 -21.10
CA ILE A 52 2.87 6.53 -20.61
C ILE A 52 3.10 5.01 -20.64
N THR A 53 4.18 4.60 -21.31
CA THR A 53 4.70 3.23 -21.20
C THR A 53 5.87 3.23 -20.22
N THR A 54 5.80 2.35 -19.20
CA THR A 54 6.87 2.18 -18.21
C THR A 54 7.75 0.97 -18.55
N GLU A 55 8.99 0.98 -18.09
CA GLU A 55 9.91 -0.16 -18.21
C GLU A 55 10.57 -0.43 -16.86
N GLY A 56 10.68 -1.69 -16.46
CA GLY A 56 11.22 -2.09 -15.17
C GLY A 56 10.30 -1.83 -13.97
N LEU A 57 9.07 -1.34 -14.21
CA LEU A 57 8.04 -1.17 -13.20
C LEU A 57 6.71 -1.74 -13.71
N VAL A 58 6.26 -2.82 -13.10
CA VAL A 58 4.97 -3.47 -13.39
C VAL A 58 3.86 -2.70 -12.69
N VAL A 59 3.34 -1.67 -13.38
CA VAL A 59 2.44 -0.66 -12.78
C VAL A 59 1.14 -1.20 -12.23
N TYR A 60 0.60 -2.30 -12.72
CA TYR A 60 -0.66 -2.89 -12.22
C TYR A 60 -0.50 -3.62 -10.86
N GLU A 61 0.73 -3.82 -10.38
CA GLU A 61 1.01 -4.34 -9.04
C GLU A 61 0.98 -3.25 -7.96
N LEU A 62 0.93 -1.97 -8.38
CA LEU A 62 0.80 -0.85 -7.46
C LEU A 62 -0.64 -0.77 -6.92
N PRO A 63 -0.84 -0.54 -5.62
CA PRO A 63 -2.18 -0.36 -5.07
C PRO A 63 -2.81 0.95 -5.55
N VAL A 64 -4.14 0.99 -5.60
CA VAL A 64 -4.88 2.25 -5.77
C VAL A 64 -4.54 3.18 -4.60
N GLY A 65 -4.23 4.44 -4.91
CA GLY A 65 -3.70 5.43 -3.97
C GLY A 65 -2.17 5.51 -3.95
N ALA A 66 -1.45 4.58 -4.62
CA ALA A 66 -0.01 4.68 -4.76
C ALA A 66 0.37 5.96 -5.51
N ARG A 67 1.45 6.62 -5.04
CA ARG A 67 1.95 7.86 -5.63
C ARG A 67 3.35 7.67 -6.17
N MET A 68 3.61 8.31 -7.32
CA MET A 68 4.90 8.25 -7.98
C MET A 68 5.25 9.58 -8.62
N TYR A 69 6.51 9.97 -8.51
CA TYR A 69 7.07 10.98 -9.37
C TYR A 69 7.47 10.37 -10.72
N ALA A 70 7.11 11.03 -11.83
CA ALA A 70 7.58 10.74 -13.16
C ALA A 70 8.06 12.07 -13.77
N GLY A 71 9.38 12.25 -13.98
CA GLY A 71 9.94 13.56 -14.24
C GLY A 71 9.63 14.53 -13.09
N GLU A 72 9.04 15.68 -13.41
CA GLU A 72 8.63 16.70 -12.43
C GLU A 72 7.19 16.52 -11.90
N THR A 73 6.46 15.54 -12.42
CA THR A 73 5.04 15.34 -12.10
C THR A 73 4.81 14.37 -10.96
N LEU A 74 3.83 14.63 -10.11
CA LEU A 74 3.34 13.69 -9.11
C LEU A 74 2.00 13.10 -9.55
N LEU A 75 1.97 11.79 -9.72
CA LEU A 75 0.80 11.00 -10.11
C LEU A 75 0.29 10.16 -8.94
N GLU A 76 -1.03 9.96 -8.86
CA GLU A 76 -1.66 9.03 -7.93
C GLU A 76 -2.49 8.00 -8.70
N VAL A 77 -2.24 6.72 -8.46
CA VAL A 77 -3.00 5.61 -9.06
C VAL A 77 -4.45 5.66 -8.57
N THR A 78 -5.39 5.70 -9.48
CA THR A 78 -6.82 5.81 -9.17
C THR A 78 -7.63 4.58 -9.57
N GLN A 79 -7.11 3.80 -10.52
CA GLN A 79 -7.78 2.59 -10.99
C GLN A 79 -6.79 1.63 -11.63
N ILE A 80 -7.03 0.32 -11.44
CA ILE A 80 -6.35 -0.77 -12.15
C ILE A 80 -7.35 -1.40 -13.12
N GLY A 81 -6.95 -1.54 -14.38
CA GLY A 81 -7.78 -2.08 -15.43
C GLY A 81 -8.96 -1.18 -15.85
N LYS A 82 -9.62 -1.56 -16.91
CA LYS A 82 -10.86 -0.92 -17.38
C LYS A 82 -11.76 -1.92 -18.11
N VAL A 83 -13.07 -1.73 -18.05
CA VAL A 83 -14.00 -2.43 -18.93
C VAL A 83 -13.99 -1.70 -20.28
N CYS A 84 -13.61 -2.41 -21.36
CA CYS A 84 -13.74 -1.89 -22.71
C CYS A 84 -15.17 -2.14 -23.23
N HIS A 85 -15.86 -1.08 -23.61
CA HIS A 85 -17.21 -1.18 -24.19
C HIS A 85 -17.16 -1.76 -25.61
N ASP A 86 -16.17 -1.32 -26.40
CA ASP A 86 -15.92 -1.81 -27.75
C ASP A 86 -14.55 -2.48 -27.84
N ARG A 87 -14.50 -3.61 -28.52
CA ARG A 87 -13.27 -4.36 -28.73
C ARG A 87 -12.46 -3.72 -29.85
N CYS A 88 -11.21 -3.35 -29.56
CA CYS A 88 -10.31 -2.73 -30.53
C CYS A 88 -9.70 -3.76 -31.50
N ALA A 89 -8.98 -3.27 -32.51
CA ALA A 89 -8.32 -4.12 -33.51
C ALA A 89 -7.36 -5.16 -32.87
N ILE A 90 -6.62 -4.78 -31.84
CA ILE A 90 -5.70 -5.68 -31.12
C ILE A 90 -6.48 -6.85 -30.49
N PHE A 91 -7.62 -6.58 -29.85
CA PHE A 91 -8.47 -7.65 -29.30
C PHE A 91 -8.99 -8.59 -30.39
N HIS A 92 -9.43 -8.06 -31.54
CA HIS A 92 -9.90 -8.90 -32.64
C HIS A 92 -8.81 -9.75 -33.26
N GLN A 93 -7.56 -9.26 -33.28
CA GLN A 93 -6.41 -9.99 -33.82
C GLN A 93 -5.87 -11.04 -32.84
N ALA A 94 -5.71 -10.68 -31.56
CA ALA A 94 -5.09 -11.54 -30.53
C ALA A 94 -6.09 -12.40 -29.76
N GLY A 95 -7.39 -12.09 -29.81
CA GLY A 95 -8.42 -12.71 -28.99
C GLY A 95 -8.43 -12.26 -27.53
N ASP A 96 -7.47 -11.43 -27.13
CA ASP A 96 -7.27 -10.92 -25.76
C ASP A 96 -6.64 -9.51 -25.77
N CYS A 97 -6.61 -8.85 -24.59
CA CYS A 97 -5.98 -7.55 -24.42
C CYS A 97 -5.51 -7.37 -22.98
N VAL A 98 -4.31 -6.82 -22.78
CA VAL A 98 -3.72 -6.57 -21.47
C VAL A 98 -4.28 -5.32 -20.78
N MET A 99 -4.66 -4.29 -21.53
CA MET A 99 -5.12 -3.01 -20.98
C MET A 99 -6.31 -3.12 -20.00
N PRO A 100 -7.33 -3.99 -20.19
CA PRO A 100 -8.41 -4.19 -19.24
C PRO A 100 -7.98 -4.74 -17.88
N ARG A 101 -6.83 -5.39 -17.80
CA ARG A 101 -6.35 -6.05 -16.58
C ARG A 101 -5.08 -5.41 -16.02
N GLU A 102 -4.20 -4.96 -16.88
CA GLU A 102 -2.83 -4.55 -16.53
C GLU A 102 -2.56 -3.06 -16.80
N GLY A 103 -3.46 -2.36 -17.51
CA GLY A 103 -3.41 -0.90 -17.60
C GLY A 103 -3.84 -0.25 -16.30
N ILE A 104 -3.19 0.83 -15.90
CA ILE A 104 -3.61 1.63 -14.78
C ILE A 104 -4.00 3.03 -15.22
N PHE A 105 -4.76 3.69 -14.37
CA PHE A 105 -5.11 5.10 -14.53
C PHE A 105 -4.67 5.87 -13.30
N ALA A 106 -4.22 7.10 -13.55
CA ALA A 106 -3.77 8.00 -12.50
C ALA A 106 -4.41 9.38 -12.66
N ARG A 107 -4.46 10.12 -11.56
CA ARG A 107 -4.71 11.57 -11.57
C ARG A 107 -3.42 12.32 -11.35
N VAL A 108 -3.36 13.54 -11.85
CA VAL A 108 -2.24 14.45 -11.70
C VAL A 108 -2.40 15.22 -10.39
N ILE A 109 -1.47 15.04 -9.45
CA ILE A 109 -1.41 15.75 -8.17
C ILE A 109 -0.54 17.01 -8.30
N GLU A 110 0.62 16.87 -8.98
CA GLU A 110 1.50 18.00 -9.34
C GLU A 110 1.77 17.90 -10.83
N GLY A 111 1.51 19.00 -11.55
CA GLY A 111 1.72 19.07 -12.99
C GLY A 111 3.19 19.33 -13.34
N GLY A 112 3.53 19.12 -14.61
CA GLY A 112 4.88 19.30 -15.12
C GLY A 112 5.09 18.60 -16.45
N GLU A 113 6.32 18.54 -16.91
CA GLU A 113 6.72 17.89 -18.16
C GLU A 113 7.30 16.49 -17.88
N ILE A 114 6.96 15.54 -18.75
CA ILE A 114 7.55 14.21 -18.79
C ILE A 114 8.19 14.02 -20.16
N VAL A 115 9.46 13.59 -20.18
CA VAL A 115 10.18 13.21 -21.39
C VAL A 115 10.52 11.71 -21.36
N PRO A 116 10.60 11.03 -22.51
CA PRO A 116 11.07 9.65 -22.56
C PRO A 116 12.42 9.48 -21.86
N GLY A 117 12.53 8.46 -21.02
CA GLY A 117 13.72 8.20 -20.20
C GLY A 117 13.70 8.84 -18.81
N ASN A 118 12.67 9.62 -18.45
CA ASN A 118 12.51 10.05 -17.06
C ASN A 118 12.35 8.86 -16.15
N GLY A 119 13.07 8.86 -15.02
CA GLY A 119 12.91 7.85 -13.98
C GLY A 119 11.58 7.99 -13.24
N ILE A 120 11.04 6.85 -12.76
CA ILE A 120 9.88 6.83 -11.88
C ILE A 120 10.33 6.56 -10.45
N VAL A 121 9.89 7.41 -9.50
CA VAL A 121 10.21 7.28 -8.08
C VAL A 121 8.92 7.08 -7.29
N LEU A 122 8.75 5.89 -6.69
CA LEU A 122 7.59 5.59 -5.87
C LEU A 122 7.69 6.26 -4.50
N LEU A 123 6.61 6.89 -4.06
CA LEU A 123 6.45 7.31 -2.66
C LEU A 123 6.07 6.07 -1.83
N LYS A 124 7.05 5.45 -1.19
CA LYS A 124 6.91 4.13 -0.56
C LYS A 124 5.81 4.05 0.51
N GLN A 125 5.53 5.16 1.22
CA GLN A 125 4.42 5.22 2.19
C GLN A 125 3.06 5.01 1.52
N SER A 126 2.90 5.50 0.31
CA SER A 126 1.66 5.35 -0.47
C SER A 126 1.45 3.95 -1.05
N LEU A 127 2.43 3.04 -0.90
CA LEU A 127 2.24 1.61 -1.21
C LEU A 127 1.47 0.89 -0.11
N ILE A 128 1.32 1.50 1.07
CA ILE A 128 0.66 0.88 2.21
C ILE A 128 -0.86 1.07 2.09
N VAL A 129 -1.56 -0.05 2.02
CA VAL A 129 -3.01 -0.16 2.24
C VAL A 129 -3.20 -0.77 3.62
N ALA A 130 -3.66 0.05 4.57
CA ALA A 130 -3.71 -0.35 5.97
C ALA A 130 -5.10 -0.82 6.39
N GLY A 131 -5.15 -1.82 7.27
CA GLY A 131 -6.31 -2.21 8.06
C GLY A 131 -6.07 -1.89 9.54
N VAL A 132 -7.02 -1.23 10.20
CA VAL A 132 -7.01 -1.02 11.65
C VAL A 132 -8.13 -1.84 12.28
N LEU A 133 -7.75 -2.92 12.97
CA LEU A 133 -8.66 -3.84 13.63
C LEU A 133 -8.70 -3.54 15.14
N THR A 134 -9.79 -2.97 15.61
CA THR A 134 -10.00 -2.73 17.02
C THR A 134 -10.61 -3.95 17.67
N VAL A 135 -9.97 -4.46 18.72
CA VAL A 135 -10.42 -5.60 19.51
C VAL A 135 -11.00 -5.06 20.82
N SER A 136 -12.32 -5.11 20.96
CA SER A 136 -13.02 -4.57 22.14
C SER A 136 -14.45 -5.08 22.24
N ASP A 137 -14.78 -5.80 23.32
CA ASP A 137 -16.15 -6.22 23.65
C ASP A 137 -17.15 -5.06 23.72
N LYS A 138 -16.74 -3.94 24.30
CA LYS A 138 -17.61 -2.75 24.43
C LYS A 138 -17.71 -1.98 23.12
N GLY A 139 -16.59 -1.90 22.38
CA GLY A 139 -16.58 -1.24 21.06
C GLY A 139 -17.46 -1.97 20.05
N SER A 140 -17.40 -3.30 20.01
CA SER A 140 -18.20 -4.11 19.08
C SER A 140 -19.71 -4.02 19.33
N ARG A 141 -20.12 -3.70 20.59
CA ARG A 141 -21.53 -3.45 20.95
C ARG A 141 -21.94 -1.98 20.86
N GLY A 142 -21.03 -1.08 20.42
CA GLY A 142 -21.31 0.36 20.37
C GLY A 142 -21.43 1.05 21.74
N GLU A 143 -20.94 0.42 22.81
CA GLU A 143 -20.97 0.93 24.18
C GLU A 143 -19.78 1.85 24.52
N ARG A 144 -18.80 1.93 23.62
CA ARG A 144 -17.58 2.70 23.80
C ARG A 144 -17.05 3.19 22.44
N ASP A 145 -16.64 4.47 22.39
CA ASP A 145 -15.99 5.05 21.22
C ASP A 145 -14.61 4.39 20.97
N ASP A 146 -14.30 4.18 19.71
CA ASP A 146 -13.04 3.58 19.30
C ASP A 146 -11.90 4.60 19.16
N THR A 147 -11.55 5.22 20.26
CA THR A 147 -10.50 6.26 20.29
C THR A 147 -9.10 5.73 19.97
N SER A 148 -8.84 4.43 20.15
CA SER A 148 -7.55 3.82 19.79
C SER A 148 -7.44 3.56 18.31
N GLY A 149 -8.51 3.09 17.67
CA GLY A 149 -8.57 2.96 16.23
C GLY A 149 -8.48 4.31 15.52
N ASP A 150 -9.19 5.34 16.02
CA ASP A 150 -9.09 6.71 15.50
C ASP A 150 -7.65 7.24 15.56
N ALA A 151 -6.94 6.98 16.68
CA ALA A 151 -5.55 7.40 16.84
C ALA A 151 -4.58 6.73 15.84
N LEU A 152 -4.82 5.46 15.51
CA LEU A 152 -4.03 4.75 14.50
C LEU A 152 -4.38 5.21 13.09
N GLU A 153 -5.66 5.39 12.77
CA GLU A 153 -6.07 5.90 11.47
C GLU A 153 -5.50 7.29 11.20
N GLU A 154 -5.60 8.20 12.17
CA GLU A 154 -5.00 9.55 12.09
C GLU A 154 -3.48 9.48 11.85
N ALA A 155 -2.77 8.62 12.59
CA ALA A 155 -1.33 8.44 12.44
C ALA A 155 -0.94 7.86 11.08
N LEU A 156 -1.68 6.87 10.57
CA LEU A 156 -1.49 6.27 9.26
C LEU A 156 -1.73 7.28 8.13
N ARG A 157 -2.83 8.04 8.19
CA ARG A 157 -3.14 9.08 7.20
C ARG A 157 -2.08 10.19 7.18
N ALA A 158 -1.64 10.65 8.36
CA ALA A 158 -0.57 11.62 8.48
C ALA A 158 0.78 11.08 7.97
N PHE A 159 1.00 9.77 8.04
CA PHE A 159 2.19 9.11 7.48
C PHE A 159 2.15 9.01 5.96
N GLY A 160 0.99 9.15 5.32
CA GLY A 160 0.84 9.16 3.86
C GLY A 160 0.54 7.81 3.24
N VAL A 161 -0.14 6.91 3.96
CA VAL A 161 -0.59 5.62 3.39
C VAL A 161 -1.68 5.83 2.32
N ALA A 162 -1.81 4.87 1.39
CA ALA A 162 -2.77 4.92 0.30
C ALA A 162 -4.23 4.97 0.80
N SER A 163 -4.58 4.06 1.68
CA SER A 163 -5.91 3.98 2.28
C SER A 163 -5.89 3.29 3.63
N VAL A 164 -6.95 3.51 4.42
CA VAL A 164 -7.14 2.86 5.73
C VAL A 164 -8.56 2.29 5.80
N GLU A 165 -8.64 0.96 5.98
CA GLU A 165 -9.88 0.25 6.31
C GLU A 165 -10.00 0.07 7.82
N ARG A 166 -11.23 -0.02 8.34
CA ARG A 166 -11.47 -0.19 9.78
C ARG A 166 -12.52 -1.27 10.05
N ALA A 167 -12.27 -2.03 11.11
CA ALA A 167 -13.25 -2.92 11.70
C ALA A 167 -13.10 -2.96 13.21
N ILE A 168 -14.18 -3.35 13.92
CA ILE A 168 -14.19 -3.58 15.35
C ILE A 168 -14.77 -4.97 15.58
N VAL A 169 -14.05 -5.80 16.33
CA VAL A 169 -14.47 -7.15 16.71
C VAL A 169 -14.45 -7.29 18.24
N PRO A 170 -15.24 -8.21 18.84
CA PRO A 170 -15.15 -8.51 20.26
C PRO A 170 -13.82 -9.19 20.61
N ASP A 171 -13.51 -9.26 21.90
CA ASP A 171 -12.34 -9.96 22.44
C ASP A 171 -12.53 -11.50 22.36
N GLU A 172 -12.86 -12.00 21.16
CA GLU A 172 -13.04 -13.42 20.83
C GLU A 172 -12.00 -13.88 19.80
N ARG A 173 -11.22 -14.91 20.17
CA ARG A 173 -10.08 -15.38 19.36
C ARG A 173 -10.45 -15.72 17.93
N ASP A 174 -11.58 -16.45 17.75
CA ASP A 174 -11.98 -16.94 16.42
C ASP A 174 -12.45 -15.78 15.52
N GLU A 175 -13.13 -14.76 16.08
CA GLU A 175 -13.58 -13.59 15.33
C GLU A 175 -12.41 -12.71 14.92
N ILE A 176 -11.44 -12.50 15.82
CA ILE A 176 -10.21 -11.77 15.51
C ILE A 176 -9.45 -12.50 14.38
N ALA A 177 -9.24 -13.81 14.52
CA ALA A 177 -8.52 -14.60 13.54
C ALA A 177 -9.23 -14.63 12.17
N ALA A 178 -10.57 -14.70 12.15
CA ALA A 178 -11.36 -14.66 10.92
C ALA A 178 -11.18 -13.34 10.18
N GLU A 179 -11.27 -12.20 10.90
CA GLU A 179 -11.11 -10.88 10.27
C GLU A 179 -9.68 -10.63 9.78
N LEU A 180 -8.67 -11.08 10.53
CA LEU A 180 -7.27 -11.01 10.08
C LEU A 180 -7.03 -11.82 8.79
N ARG A 181 -7.61 -13.03 8.68
CA ARG A 181 -7.53 -13.84 7.46
C ARG A 181 -8.26 -13.17 6.30
N ARG A 182 -9.47 -12.69 6.54
CA ARG A 182 -10.28 -12.01 5.51
C ARG A 182 -9.51 -10.84 4.90
N TRP A 183 -8.91 -10.00 5.71
CA TRP A 183 -8.12 -8.88 5.19
C TRP A 183 -6.85 -9.32 4.48
N ALA A 184 -6.12 -10.28 5.04
CA ALA A 184 -4.86 -10.72 4.45
C ALA A 184 -5.02 -11.53 3.16
N ASP A 185 -6.13 -12.28 2.99
CA ASP A 185 -6.33 -13.20 1.88
C ASP A 185 -7.28 -12.66 0.80
N GLU A 186 -8.23 -11.77 1.14
CA GLU A 186 -9.35 -11.39 0.28
C GLU A 186 -9.40 -9.89 -0.04
N SER A 187 -8.55 -9.07 0.59
CA SER A 187 -8.54 -7.63 0.38
C SER A 187 -7.15 -7.12 -0.07
N PRO A 188 -7.04 -5.88 -0.57
CA PRO A 188 -5.76 -5.28 -0.94
C PRO A 188 -4.91 -4.85 0.27
N VAL A 189 -5.33 -5.11 1.50
CA VAL A 189 -4.63 -4.71 2.73
C VAL A 189 -3.29 -5.43 2.84
N ASN A 190 -2.21 -4.65 2.95
CA ASN A 190 -0.84 -5.17 3.09
C ASN A 190 -0.16 -4.82 4.42
N LEU A 191 -0.87 -4.04 5.27
CA LEU A 191 -0.49 -3.76 6.67
C LEU A 191 -1.74 -3.84 7.55
N ILE A 192 -1.77 -4.72 8.54
CA ILE A 192 -2.82 -4.76 9.55
C ILE A 192 -2.23 -4.34 10.90
N LEU A 193 -2.81 -3.30 11.49
CA LEU A 193 -2.55 -2.90 12.87
C LEU A 193 -3.76 -3.29 13.72
N THR A 194 -3.62 -4.23 14.65
CA THR A 194 -4.67 -4.47 15.64
C THR A 194 -4.50 -3.52 16.81
N THR A 195 -5.57 -3.15 17.51
CA THR A 195 -5.47 -2.39 18.77
C THR A 195 -6.41 -2.98 19.83
N GLY A 196 -5.88 -3.19 21.03
CA GLY A 196 -6.60 -3.85 22.14
C GLY A 196 -6.26 -5.33 22.31
N GLY A 197 -6.65 -5.90 23.42
CA GLY A 197 -6.52 -7.33 23.75
C GLY A 197 -5.08 -7.86 23.83
N THR A 198 -4.08 -7.02 24.14
CA THR A 198 -2.65 -7.42 24.17
C THR A 198 -2.05 -7.48 25.58
N GLY A 199 -2.86 -7.33 26.63
CA GLY A 199 -2.43 -7.32 28.03
C GLY A 199 -2.39 -8.69 28.67
N MET A 200 -2.63 -8.73 30.00
CA MET A 200 -2.43 -9.90 30.85
C MET A 200 -3.75 -10.50 31.35
N THR A 201 -4.90 -9.94 30.96
CA THR A 201 -6.20 -10.50 31.39
C THR A 201 -6.57 -11.73 30.55
N THR A 202 -7.49 -12.55 31.06
CA THR A 202 -7.97 -13.73 30.34
C THR A 202 -8.76 -13.40 29.07
N ARG A 203 -9.23 -12.15 28.93
CA ARG A 203 -9.91 -11.65 27.74
C ARG A 203 -8.93 -11.11 26.68
N ASP A 204 -7.67 -10.87 27.06
CA ASP A 204 -6.65 -10.40 26.11
C ASP A 204 -6.15 -11.57 25.26
N VAL A 205 -6.79 -11.83 24.13
CA VAL A 205 -6.52 -12.98 23.24
C VAL A 205 -5.99 -12.58 21.84
N THR A 206 -5.77 -11.29 21.62
CA THR A 206 -5.28 -10.78 20.34
C THR A 206 -3.95 -11.41 19.90
N PRO A 207 -2.93 -11.60 20.77
CA PRO A 207 -1.69 -12.25 20.38
C PRO A 207 -1.87 -13.70 19.93
N GLU A 208 -2.73 -14.45 20.62
CA GLU A 208 -3.04 -15.85 20.31
C GLU A 208 -3.76 -15.97 18.96
N ALA A 209 -4.77 -15.12 18.72
CA ALA A 209 -5.50 -15.06 17.47
C ALA A 209 -4.55 -14.69 16.31
N THR A 210 -3.66 -13.72 16.54
CA THR A 210 -2.68 -13.31 15.53
C THR A 210 -1.69 -14.44 15.22
N LEU A 211 -1.13 -15.10 16.25
CA LEU A 211 -0.19 -16.22 16.05
C LEU A 211 -0.80 -17.38 15.27
N GLU A 212 -2.11 -17.62 15.38
CA GLU A 212 -2.82 -18.67 14.66
C GLU A 212 -2.87 -18.40 13.15
N VAL A 213 -2.91 -17.14 12.75
CA VAL A 213 -3.03 -16.76 11.33
C VAL A 213 -1.69 -16.49 10.66
N LEU A 214 -0.63 -16.24 11.42
CA LEU A 214 0.70 -15.94 10.87
C LEU A 214 1.34 -17.18 10.21
N GLU A 215 1.90 -16.99 9.04
CA GLU A 215 2.75 -17.96 8.35
C GLU A 215 4.22 -17.82 8.75
N ARG A 216 4.68 -16.59 8.96
CA ARG A 216 6.05 -16.25 9.34
C ARG A 216 6.05 -15.20 10.45
N ARG A 217 6.87 -15.35 11.46
CA ARG A 217 7.05 -14.34 12.50
C ARG A 217 7.99 -13.23 12.04
N ALA A 218 7.69 -12.00 12.43
CA ALA A 218 8.55 -10.81 12.26
C ALA A 218 8.66 -10.08 13.62
N PRO A 219 9.34 -10.66 14.63
CA PRO A 219 9.24 -10.21 16.03
C PRO A 219 9.82 -8.82 16.26
N GLY A 220 10.68 -8.33 15.37
CA GLY A 220 11.40 -7.06 15.52
C GLY A 220 10.49 -5.83 15.74
N PHE A 221 9.29 -5.79 15.12
CA PHE A 221 8.34 -4.70 15.37
C PHE A 221 7.84 -4.69 16.81
N ALA A 222 7.39 -5.84 17.31
CA ALA A 222 6.90 -5.96 18.69
C ALA A 222 8.04 -5.74 19.72
N GLU A 223 9.25 -6.15 19.42
CA GLU A 223 10.45 -5.92 20.24
C GLU A 223 10.81 -4.43 20.28
N ALA A 224 10.84 -3.74 19.14
CA ALA A 224 11.10 -2.31 19.05
C ALA A 224 10.10 -1.49 19.85
N MET A 225 8.81 -1.82 19.76
CA MET A 225 7.74 -1.17 20.51
C MET A 225 7.91 -1.37 22.03
N ARG A 226 8.21 -2.58 22.49
CA ARG A 226 8.47 -2.87 23.91
C ARG A 226 9.73 -2.15 24.42
N ALA A 227 10.83 -2.25 23.69
CA ALA A 227 12.08 -1.60 24.05
C ALA A 227 11.94 -0.07 24.14
N GLY A 228 11.37 0.55 23.10
CA GLY A 228 11.16 2.00 23.07
C GLY A 228 10.18 2.50 24.15
N SER A 229 9.16 1.70 24.47
CA SER A 229 8.20 2.04 25.53
C SER A 229 8.76 1.81 26.93
N ALA A 230 9.70 0.89 27.13
CA ALA A 230 10.32 0.59 28.43
C ALA A 230 11.06 1.81 29.02
N ALA A 231 11.61 2.66 28.18
CA ALA A 231 12.24 3.92 28.61
C ALA A 231 11.23 4.92 29.24
N LYS A 232 9.91 4.77 28.93
CA LYS A 232 8.86 5.66 29.41
C LYS A 232 8.05 5.05 30.57
N THR A 233 7.88 3.74 30.57
CA THR A 233 7.08 3.02 31.58
C THR A 233 7.50 1.56 31.72
N PRO A 234 7.64 1.06 32.97
CA PRO A 234 7.89 -0.37 33.20
C PRO A 234 6.73 -1.27 32.73
N HIS A 235 5.52 -0.73 32.59
CA HIS A 235 4.36 -1.50 32.11
C HIS A 235 4.51 -1.98 30.66
N ALA A 236 5.46 -1.45 29.90
CA ALA A 236 5.77 -1.93 28.55
C ALA A 236 6.12 -3.44 28.52
N MET A 237 6.70 -3.97 29.62
CA MET A 237 7.03 -5.40 29.77
C MET A 237 5.80 -6.30 29.82
N LEU A 238 4.62 -5.76 30.13
CA LEU A 238 3.36 -6.53 30.21
C LEU A 238 2.71 -6.75 28.83
N SER A 239 3.22 -6.09 27.79
CA SER A 239 2.71 -6.24 26.43
C SER A 239 3.10 -7.62 25.85
N ARG A 240 2.11 -8.42 25.51
CA ARG A 240 2.27 -9.69 24.82
C ARG A 240 2.13 -9.57 23.29
N ALA A 241 2.15 -8.32 22.78
CA ALA A 241 2.04 -8.02 21.36
C ALA A 241 3.01 -8.86 20.51
N VAL A 242 2.53 -9.33 19.39
CA VAL A 242 3.29 -10.07 18.37
C VAL A 242 3.20 -9.38 17.03
N SER A 243 4.09 -9.77 16.11
CA SER A 243 4.05 -9.32 14.73
C SER A 243 4.55 -10.41 13.78
N GLY A 244 4.06 -10.40 12.55
CA GLY A 244 4.42 -11.38 11.54
C GLY A 244 3.73 -11.15 10.21
N ILE A 245 3.84 -12.13 9.33
CA ILE A 245 3.45 -12.03 7.93
C ILE A 245 2.48 -13.18 7.62
N ARG A 246 1.42 -12.84 6.85
CA ARG A 246 0.57 -13.79 6.14
C ARG A 246 0.47 -13.35 4.67
N GLY A 247 0.84 -14.23 3.74
CA GLY A 247 0.94 -13.88 2.32
C GLY A 247 1.82 -12.65 2.10
N LYS A 248 1.23 -11.60 1.56
CA LYS A 248 1.86 -10.27 1.34
C LYS A 248 1.45 -9.22 2.40
N THR A 249 0.85 -9.63 3.51
CA THR A 249 0.35 -8.74 4.55
C THR A 249 1.19 -8.83 5.82
N LEU A 250 1.67 -7.68 6.30
CA LEU A 250 2.31 -7.51 7.61
C LEU A 250 1.24 -7.27 8.68
N ILE A 251 1.24 -8.06 9.74
CA ILE A 251 0.29 -7.94 10.87
C ILE A 251 1.08 -7.56 12.12
N ILE A 252 0.65 -6.49 12.82
CA ILE A 252 1.31 -5.99 14.05
C ILE A 252 0.26 -5.70 15.09
N ASN A 253 0.42 -6.27 16.29
CA ASN A 253 -0.44 -5.93 17.43
C ASN A 253 0.04 -4.64 18.09
N MET A 254 -0.88 -3.67 18.22
CA MET A 254 -0.68 -2.40 18.91
C MET A 254 -1.37 -2.41 20.28
N PRO A 255 -0.99 -1.50 21.19
CA PRO A 255 -1.66 -1.39 22.50
C PRO A 255 -3.09 -0.84 22.39
N GLY A 256 -3.90 -1.03 23.43
CA GLY A 256 -5.29 -0.54 23.47
C GLY A 256 -5.48 0.92 23.88
N SER A 257 -4.41 1.66 24.20
CA SER A 257 -4.53 3.07 24.60
C SER A 257 -4.17 4.00 23.44
N PRO A 258 -4.98 5.05 23.14
CA PRO A 258 -4.74 5.97 22.02
C PRO A 258 -3.34 6.62 22.06
N ARG A 259 -2.89 7.00 23.25
CA ARG A 259 -1.56 7.58 23.45
C ARG A 259 -0.45 6.58 23.11
N ALA A 260 -0.55 5.36 23.62
CA ALA A 260 0.45 4.32 23.35
C ALA A 260 0.42 3.90 21.88
N CYS A 261 -0.73 3.90 21.22
CA CYS A 261 -0.85 3.69 19.77
C CYS A 261 0.00 4.70 18.98
N ARG A 262 -0.20 6.01 19.23
CA ARG A 262 0.59 7.06 18.53
C ARG A 262 2.09 6.93 18.81
N GLU A 263 2.46 6.72 20.09
CA GLU A 263 3.88 6.60 20.49
C GLU A 263 4.56 5.38 19.86
N GLN A 264 3.89 4.22 19.87
CA GLN A 264 4.47 2.99 19.32
C GLN A 264 4.43 2.97 17.79
N PHE A 265 3.40 3.55 17.17
CA PHE A 265 3.37 3.72 15.73
C PHE A 265 4.58 4.55 15.25
N ALA A 266 4.87 5.67 15.91
CA ALA A 266 6.04 6.50 15.56
C ALA A 266 7.37 5.75 15.63
N MET A 267 7.49 4.72 16.50
CA MET A 267 8.69 3.91 16.63
C MET A 267 8.90 2.96 15.44
N ILE A 268 7.80 2.42 14.89
CA ILE A 268 7.84 1.42 13.81
C ILE A 268 7.64 2.01 12.41
N ALA A 269 7.00 3.18 12.31
CA ALA A 269 6.64 3.82 11.04
C ALA A 269 7.81 3.94 10.05
N PRO A 270 9.04 4.29 10.45
CA PRO A 270 10.16 4.40 9.51
C PRO A 270 10.50 3.09 8.77
N ALA A 271 10.20 1.93 9.36
CA ALA A 271 10.50 0.62 8.77
C ALA A 271 9.37 0.09 7.87
N LEU A 272 8.12 0.58 8.05
CA LEU A 272 6.94 0.05 7.37
C LEU A 272 7.02 0.15 5.83
N PRO A 273 7.45 1.28 5.22
CA PRO A 273 7.49 1.39 3.77
C PRO A 273 8.41 0.37 3.11
N HIS A 274 9.59 0.15 3.71
CA HIS A 274 10.52 -0.84 3.20
C HIS A 274 10.00 -2.28 3.40
N ALA A 275 9.38 -2.56 4.55
CA ALA A 275 8.79 -3.88 4.81
C ALA A 275 7.70 -4.21 3.78
N VAL A 276 6.78 -3.27 3.50
CA VAL A 276 5.71 -3.46 2.51
C VAL A 276 6.26 -3.56 1.09
N GLU A 277 7.22 -2.73 0.71
CA GLU A 277 7.90 -2.81 -0.59
C GLU A 277 8.46 -4.22 -0.85
N LYS A 278 9.12 -4.83 0.18
CA LYS A 278 9.65 -6.18 0.09
C LYS A 278 8.56 -7.25 0.03
N LEU A 279 7.45 -7.08 0.73
CA LEU A 279 6.32 -8.00 0.67
C LEU A 279 5.59 -7.97 -0.69
N LEU A 280 5.61 -6.82 -1.36
CA LEU A 280 5.03 -6.64 -2.68
C LEU A 280 5.97 -7.06 -3.83
N ASP A 281 7.21 -7.45 -3.52
CA ASP A 281 8.26 -7.78 -4.50
C ASP A 281 8.62 -6.62 -5.46
N LEU A 282 8.40 -5.36 -5.02
CA LEU A 282 8.61 -4.15 -5.83
C LEU A 282 10.06 -3.62 -5.80
N GLY A 283 10.97 -4.24 -5.09
CA GLY A 283 12.34 -3.76 -4.92
C GLY A 283 13.39 -4.78 -5.37
N GLY A 284 14.41 -4.31 -6.10
CA GLY A 284 15.65 -5.05 -6.34
C GLY A 284 16.42 -5.35 -5.03
N ASP A 285 17.62 -5.92 -5.13
CA ASP A 285 18.46 -6.27 -3.97
C ASP A 285 18.64 -5.11 -2.98
N CYS A 286 18.62 -5.42 -1.68
CA CYS A 286 18.83 -4.46 -0.58
C CYS A 286 20.29 -3.97 -0.50
N ALA A 287 20.87 -3.49 -1.58
CA ALA A 287 22.10 -2.74 -1.51
C ALA A 287 21.77 -1.35 -0.90
N MET A 288 22.14 -1.12 0.37
CA MET A 288 22.14 0.24 0.90
C MET A 288 23.03 1.08 -0.02
N PRO A 289 22.55 2.25 -0.52
CA PRO A 289 23.46 3.18 -1.14
C PRO A 289 24.57 3.51 -0.10
N GLU A 290 25.82 3.48 -0.53
CA GLU A 290 26.92 3.91 0.32
C GLU A 290 26.61 5.34 0.81
N PRO A 291 26.80 5.63 2.10
CA PRO A 291 26.65 6.99 2.60
C PRO A 291 27.57 7.92 1.79
N PRO A 292 27.12 9.13 1.46
CA PRO A 292 27.97 10.08 0.75
C PRO A 292 29.28 10.25 1.51
N PRO A 293 30.45 10.38 0.80
CA PRO A 293 31.72 10.57 1.43
C PRO A 293 31.66 11.79 2.35
N ALA A 294 32.22 11.64 3.55
CA ALA A 294 32.31 12.74 4.51
C ALA A 294 32.98 13.94 3.82
N PRO A 295 32.52 15.18 4.07
CA PRO A 295 33.18 16.35 3.53
C PRO A 295 34.63 16.36 3.99
N GLU A 296 35.56 16.41 3.04
CA GLU A 296 36.96 16.61 3.33
C GLU A 296 37.11 17.96 4.04
N GLY A 297 37.64 17.92 5.27
CA GLY A 297 37.86 19.07 6.14
C GLY A 297 39.05 19.92 5.74
#